data_04e9c1e3b44c468f688411905499f6c0
#
_entry.id   04e9c1e3b44c468f688411905499f6c0
#
_cell.length_a   1.000
_cell.length_b   1.000
_cell.length_c   1.000
_cell.angle_alpha   90.00
_cell.angle_beta   90.00
_cell.angle_gamma   90.00
#
_symmetry.space_group_name_H-M   'P 1'
#
loop_
_entity.id
_entity.type
_entity.pdbx_description
1 polymer ?
#
loop_
_entity_poly.entity_id
_entity_poly.type
_entity_poly.pdbx_seq_one_letter_code
_entity_poly.pdbx_strand_id
1 'polypeptide(L)'
;MRGVEDIKTLNGSVCWITGLSGAGKSTLGSEVVSSLRDEGVIPILLDGDDLRSLLGVSTSEFSREERLRLAFVYADLCRYLASQGVVVVIATMALFKEIHDWNRENLPNYFEVFLDIPLKVLKERDSKGLYERFSRGEVHNVAGLDFEADFPSHADLVIGVEIENRQATVKEIVKKILGQ
;
A
#
# COMPACT_ATOMS: atom_id res chain seq x y z
N MET A 1 12.65 -26.48 -24.48
CA MET A 1 12.30 -26.67 -23.07
C MET A 1 13.09 -25.63 -22.31
N ARG A 2 12.46 -24.54 -21.87
CA ARG A 2 13.09 -23.60 -20.93
C ARG A 2 13.10 -24.30 -19.59
N GLY A 3 14.28 -24.41 -18.96
CA GLY A 3 14.43 -25.00 -17.64
C GLY A 3 13.53 -24.30 -16.65
N VAL A 4 13.03 -25.03 -15.68
CA VAL A 4 12.39 -24.49 -14.47
C VAL A 4 13.53 -23.75 -13.74
N GLU A 5 13.65 -22.44 -13.98
CA GLU A 5 14.55 -21.61 -13.21
C GLU A 5 14.12 -21.73 -11.74
N ASP A 6 15.08 -21.91 -10.86
CA ASP A 6 14.88 -22.14 -9.43
C ASP A 6 13.98 -21.06 -8.83
N ILE A 7 12.75 -21.44 -8.49
CA ILE A 7 11.84 -20.59 -7.73
C ILE A 7 12.51 -20.35 -6.38
N LYS A 8 12.97 -19.14 -6.14
CA LYS A 8 13.51 -18.75 -4.82
C LYS A 8 12.43 -18.95 -3.78
N THR A 9 12.61 -19.91 -2.91
CA THR A 9 11.74 -20.10 -1.74
C THR A 9 12.06 -18.97 -0.77
N LEU A 10 11.27 -17.91 -0.82
CA LEU A 10 11.33 -16.81 0.14
C LEU A 10 10.46 -17.13 1.35
N ASN A 11 10.90 -16.73 2.53
CA ASN A 11 9.99 -16.62 3.64
C ASN A 11 8.93 -15.57 3.30
N GLY A 12 7.66 -15.85 3.54
CA GLY A 12 6.59 -14.92 3.25
C GLY A 12 6.86 -13.55 3.88
N SER A 13 6.54 -12.50 3.15
CA SER A 13 6.79 -11.12 3.56
C SER A 13 5.64 -10.21 3.13
N VAL A 14 5.49 -9.07 3.78
CA VAL A 14 4.46 -8.07 3.46
C VAL A 14 5.11 -6.72 3.26
N CYS A 15 5.02 -6.18 2.04
CA CYS A 15 5.33 -4.79 1.72
C CYS A 15 4.03 -3.99 1.72
N TRP A 16 3.87 -3.12 2.71
CA TRP A 16 2.68 -2.29 2.91
C TRP A 16 2.94 -0.87 2.42
N ILE A 17 2.32 -0.49 1.29
CA ILE A 17 2.47 0.83 0.68
C ILE A 17 1.25 1.67 1.05
N THR A 18 1.46 2.72 1.84
CA THR A 18 0.41 3.61 2.32
C THR A 18 0.66 5.07 1.95
N GLY A 19 -0.36 5.91 2.14
CA GLY A 19 -0.36 7.34 1.82
C GLY A 19 -1.73 7.81 1.36
N LEU A 20 -1.92 9.11 1.24
CA LEU A 20 -3.19 9.73 0.84
C LEU A 20 -3.64 9.31 -0.57
N SER A 21 -4.89 9.59 -0.90
CA SER A 21 -5.43 9.35 -2.25
C SER A 21 -4.63 10.14 -3.29
N GLY A 22 -4.32 9.52 -4.44
CA GLY A 22 -3.53 10.15 -5.49
C GLY A 22 -2.01 10.18 -5.24
N ALA A 23 -1.50 9.65 -4.12
CA ALA A 23 -0.06 9.64 -3.81
C ALA A 23 0.79 8.73 -4.73
N GLY A 24 0.16 7.82 -5.50
CA GLY A 24 0.87 6.93 -6.43
C GLY A 24 1.14 5.53 -5.90
N LYS A 25 0.43 5.09 -4.86
CA LYS A 25 0.59 3.77 -4.22
C LYS A 25 0.45 2.60 -5.20
N SER A 26 -0.64 2.56 -5.96
CA SER A 26 -0.93 1.49 -6.94
C SER A 26 0.15 1.39 -8.01
N THR A 27 0.64 2.55 -8.48
CA THR A 27 1.71 2.61 -9.47
C THR A 27 3.02 2.07 -8.89
N LEU A 28 3.40 2.50 -7.68
CA LEU A 28 4.60 1.99 -7.00
C LEU A 28 4.48 0.49 -6.73
N GLY A 29 3.32 0.02 -6.25
CA GLY A 29 3.06 -1.40 -6.00
C GLY A 29 3.23 -2.25 -7.25
N SER A 30 2.70 -1.79 -8.39
CA SER A 30 2.85 -2.48 -9.69
C SER A 30 4.30 -2.55 -10.15
N GLU A 31 5.08 -1.47 -9.97
CA GLU A 31 6.50 -1.43 -10.32
C GLU A 31 7.34 -2.36 -9.43
N VAL A 32 7.07 -2.38 -8.11
CA VAL A 32 7.73 -3.30 -7.16
C VAL A 32 7.44 -4.75 -7.54
N VAL A 33 6.18 -5.08 -7.84
CA VAL A 33 5.78 -6.42 -8.27
C VAL A 33 6.46 -6.82 -9.59
N SER A 34 6.55 -5.91 -10.56
CA SER A 34 7.26 -6.17 -11.82
C SER A 34 8.72 -6.48 -11.56
N SER A 35 9.39 -5.66 -10.74
CA SER A 35 10.80 -5.85 -10.41
C SER A 35 11.07 -7.13 -9.61
N LEU A 36 10.16 -7.53 -8.70
CA LEU A 36 10.25 -8.81 -8.00
C LEU A 36 10.14 -10.00 -8.95
N ARG A 37 9.28 -9.89 -9.98
CA ARG A 37 9.15 -10.92 -11.01
C ARG A 37 10.41 -11.07 -11.86
N ASP A 38 11.08 -9.96 -12.15
CA ASP A 38 12.37 -9.97 -12.86
C ASP A 38 13.46 -10.68 -12.03
N GLU A 39 13.33 -10.70 -10.69
CA GLU A 39 14.20 -11.43 -9.76
C GLU A 39 13.77 -12.91 -9.53
N GLY A 40 12.78 -13.40 -10.28
CA GLY A 40 12.28 -14.79 -10.18
C GLY A 40 11.33 -15.04 -9.00
N VAL A 41 10.77 -13.99 -8.39
CA VAL A 41 9.78 -14.10 -7.33
C VAL A 41 8.37 -14.06 -7.94
N ILE A 42 7.41 -14.75 -7.34
CA ILE A 42 5.99 -14.67 -7.70
C ILE A 42 5.23 -13.94 -6.58
N PRO A 43 5.21 -12.59 -6.58
CA PRO A 43 4.49 -11.83 -5.57
C PRO A 43 3.00 -11.72 -5.90
N ILE A 44 2.18 -11.49 -4.87
CA ILE A 44 0.78 -11.08 -5.01
C ILE A 44 0.69 -9.57 -4.80
N LEU A 45 0.06 -8.87 -5.76
CA LEU A 45 -0.34 -7.46 -5.59
C LEU A 45 -1.77 -7.41 -5.09
N LEU A 46 -1.96 -6.68 -4.00
CA LEU A 46 -3.27 -6.32 -3.46
C LEU A 46 -3.44 -4.80 -3.57
N ASP A 47 -4.49 -4.34 -4.25
CA ASP A 47 -4.85 -2.92 -4.28
C ASP A 47 -6.12 -2.68 -3.47
N GLY A 48 -6.12 -1.66 -2.63
CA GLY A 48 -7.26 -1.35 -1.77
C GLY A 48 -8.54 -1.01 -2.56
N ASP A 49 -8.43 -0.45 -3.77
CA ASP A 49 -9.58 -0.17 -4.63
C ASP A 49 -10.14 -1.48 -5.21
N ASP A 50 -9.27 -2.38 -5.67
CA ASP A 50 -9.65 -3.69 -6.19
C ASP A 50 -10.27 -4.57 -5.08
N LEU A 51 -9.65 -4.58 -3.89
CA LEU A 51 -10.18 -5.34 -2.75
C LEU A 51 -11.57 -4.86 -2.34
N ARG A 52 -11.82 -3.54 -2.34
CA ARG A 52 -13.17 -3.00 -2.09
C ARG A 52 -14.17 -3.46 -3.14
N SER A 53 -13.78 -3.41 -4.40
CA SER A 53 -14.62 -3.87 -5.51
C SER A 53 -14.96 -5.36 -5.37
N LEU A 54 -13.96 -6.20 -5.07
CA LEU A 54 -14.15 -7.64 -4.88
C LEU A 54 -15.05 -7.97 -3.68
N LEU A 55 -14.96 -7.19 -2.61
CA LEU A 55 -15.79 -7.36 -1.42
C LEU A 55 -17.19 -6.75 -1.56
N GLY A 56 -17.49 -6.07 -2.67
CA GLY A 56 -18.75 -5.37 -2.89
C GLY A 56 -18.98 -4.19 -1.94
N VAL A 57 -17.91 -3.56 -1.49
CA VAL A 57 -17.93 -2.54 -0.44
C VAL A 57 -17.76 -1.15 -1.02
N SER A 58 -18.76 -0.27 -0.83
CA SER A 58 -18.66 1.16 -1.17
C SER A 58 -18.17 1.96 0.05
N THR A 59 -17.14 2.77 -0.12
CA THR A 59 -16.51 3.52 0.99
C THR A 59 -16.98 4.98 1.10
N SER A 60 -17.92 5.42 0.26
CA SER A 60 -18.35 6.83 0.21
C SER A 60 -19.01 7.32 1.51
N GLU A 61 -19.53 6.39 2.32
CA GLU A 61 -20.26 6.69 3.57
C GLU A 61 -19.64 6.05 4.81
N PHE A 62 -18.45 5.44 4.68
CA PHE A 62 -17.84 4.69 5.78
C PHE A 62 -17.38 5.59 6.92
N SER A 63 -17.78 5.22 8.13
CA SER A 63 -17.24 5.74 9.37
C SER A 63 -15.75 5.37 9.52
N ARG A 64 -15.06 5.99 10.49
CA ARG A 64 -13.69 5.63 10.84
C ARG A 64 -13.59 4.14 11.24
N GLU A 65 -14.55 3.67 12.02
CA GLU A 65 -14.59 2.30 12.52
C GLU A 65 -14.74 1.28 11.40
N GLU A 66 -15.59 1.54 10.42
CA GLU A 66 -15.78 0.67 9.27
C GLU A 66 -14.55 0.60 8.38
N ARG A 67 -13.89 1.75 8.17
CA ARG A 67 -12.62 1.81 7.43
C ARG A 67 -11.50 1.09 8.15
N LEU A 68 -11.40 1.26 9.48
CA LEU A 68 -10.43 0.55 10.31
C LEU A 68 -10.69 -0.95 10.28
N ARG A 69 -11.94 -1.39 10.42
CA ARG A 69 -12.32 -2.80 10.31
C ARG A 69 -11.90 -3.38 8.96
N LEU A 70 -12.11 -2.66 7.88
CA LEU A 70 -11.70 -3.08 6.54
C LEU A 70 -10.18 -3.17 6.41
N ALA A 71 -9.45 -2.23 7.01
CA ALA A 71 -7.98 -2.27 7.04
C ALA A 71 -7.46 -3.52 7.77
N PHE A 72 -8.11 -3.94 8.87
CA PHE A 72 -7.78 -5.20 9.56
C PHE A 72 -8.08 -6.43 8.69
N VAL A 73 -9.16 -6.42 7.90
CA VAL A 73 -9.44 -7.52 6.94
C VAL A 73 -8.29 -7.63 5.92
N TYR A 74 -7.78 -6.50 5.42
CA TYR A 74 -6.65 -6.49 4.50
C TYR A 74 -5.36 -6.99 5.16
N ALA A 75 -5.10 -6.57 6.39
CA ALA A 75 -3.93 -6.99 7.15
C ALA A 75 -3.97 -8.50 7.45
N ASP A 76 -5.11 -9.03 7.86
CA ASP A 76 -5.30 -10.47 8.08
C ASP A 76 -5.14 -11.27 6.79
N LEU A 77 -5.64 -10.78 5.66
CA LEU A 77 -5.42 -11.39 4.35
C LEU A 77 -3.93 -11.43 4.00
N CYS A 78 -3.21 -10.32 4.19
CA CYS A 78 -1.76 -10.26 3.99
C CYS A 78 -1.03 -11.26 4.89
N ARG A 79 -1.38 -11.32 6.18
CA ARG A 79 -0.81 -12.27 7.16
C ARG A 79 -1.04 -13.72 6.73
N TYR A 80 -2.27 -14.04 6.30
CA TYR A 80 -2.63 -15.39 5.85
C TYR A 80 -1.82 -15.81 4.62
N LEU A 81 -1.72 -14.96 3.60
CA LEU A 81 -0.94 -15.24 2.40
C LEU A 81 0.56 -15.38 2.70
N ALA A 82 1.10 -14.45 3.48
CA ALA A 82 2.51 -14.47 3.84
C ALA A 82 2.86 -15.69 4.72
N SER A 83 1.94 -16.17 5.58
CA SER A 83 2.16 -17.40 6.36
C SER A 83 2.31 -18.65 5.48
N GLN A 84 1.90 -18.59 4.21
CA GLN A 84 2.07 -19.65 3.22
C GLN A 84 3.34 -19.47 2.35
N GLY A 85 4.25 -18.57 2.74
CA GLY A 85 5.49 -18.32 2.02
C GLY A 85 5.35 -17.35 0.84
N VAL A 86 4.22 -16.64 0.72
CA VAL A 86 3.98 -15.71 -0.37
C VAL A 86 4.53 -14.31 -0.04
N VAL A 87 5.16 -13.66 -1.01
CA VAL A 87 5.48 -12.24 -0.95
C VAL A 87 4.23 -11.44 -1.33
N VAL A 88 3.75 -10.62 -0.43
CA VAL A 88 2.57 -9.76 -0.64
C VAL A 88 3.00 -8.31 -0.74
N VAL A 89 2.60 -7.63 -1.80
CA VAL A 89 2.70 -6.17 -1.94
C VAL A 89 1.28 -5.61 -1.87
N ILE A 90 1.00 -4.79 -0.90
CA ILE A 90 -0.32 -4.16 -0.77
C ILE A 90 -0.23 -2.64 -0.90
N ALA A 91 -1.12 -2.06 -1.70
CA ALA A 91 -1.27 -0.62 -1.89
C ALA A 91 -2.62 -0.16 -1.32
N THR A 92 -2.62 0.47 -0.16
CA THR A 92 -3.86 0.90 0.50
C THR A 92 -3.69 2.22 1.27
N MET A 93 -4.78 2.95 1.48
CA MET A 93 -4.74 4.20 2.23
C MET A 93 -4.75 4.01 3.75
N ALA A 94 -5.04 2.87 4.28
CA ALA A 94 -5.23 2.52 5.69
C ALA A 94 -4.33 3.32 6.69
N LEU A 95 -4.62 4.61 6.86
CA LEU A 95 -3.88 5.58 7.66
C LEU A 95 -4.52 5.66 9.06
N PHE A 96 -4.30 4.61 9.86
CA PHE A 96 -4.77 4.47 11.24
C PHE A 96 -3.62 3.98 12.11
N LYS A 97 -3.40 4.64 13.25
CA LYS A 97 -2.35 4.23 14.19
C LYS A 97 -2.49 2.76 14.59
N GLU A 98 -3.71 2.33 14.86
CA GLU A 98 -4.02 0.96 15.29
C GLU A 98 -3.57 -0.08 14.26
N ILE A 99 -3.69 0.21 12.96
CA ILE A 99 -3.28 -0.73 11.92
C ILE A 99 -1.77 -0.73 11.71
N HIS A 100 -1.11 0.44 11.82
CA HIS A 100 0.35 0.52 11.73
C HIS A 100 1.01 -0.28 12.84
N ASP A 101 0.55 -0.10 14.09
CA ASP A 101 1.06 -0.81 15.25
C ASP A 101 0.82 -2.32 15.11
N TRP A 102 -0.41 -2.72 14.78
CA TRP A 102 -0.76 -4.13 14.63
C TRP A 102 0.04 -4.81 13.51
N ASN A 103 0.20 -4.17 12.36
CA ASN A 103 0.98 -4.70 11.25
C ASN A 103 2.42 -4.98 11.66
N ARG A 104 3.04 -4.03 12.38
CA ARG A 104 4.43 -4.15 12.86
C ARG A 104 4.63 -5.33 13.78
N GLU A 105 3.64 -5.65 14.60
CA GLU A 105 3.67 -6.75 15.56
C GLU A 105 3.32 -8.11 14.97
N ASN A 106 2.45 -8.14 13.94
CA ASN A 106 1.78 -9.38 13.51
C ASN A 106 2.12 -9.84 12.09
N LEU A 107 2.61 -8.95 11.22
CA LEU A 107 2.93 -9.34 9.84
C LEU A 107 4.37 -9.86 9.72
N PRO A 108 4.58 -11.01 9.06
CA PRO A 108 5.93 -11.56 8.90
C PRO A 108 6.74 -10.72 7.91
N ASN A 109 8.02 -10.47 8.24
CA ASN A 109 8.96 -9.71 7.42
C ASN A 109 8.32 -8.42 6.85
N TYR A 110 7.65 -7.68 7.74
CA TYR A 110 6.91 -6.47 7.41
C TYR A 110 7.84 -5.34 7.01
N PHE A 111 7.51 -4.69 5.90
CA PHE A 111 8.20 -3.51 5.40
C PHE A 111 7.18 -2.45 5.00
N GLU A 112 7.20 -1.31 5.67
CA GLU A 112 6.24 -0.22 5.47
C GLU A 112 6.83 0.90 4.63
N VAL A 113 6.14 1.23 3.53
CA VAL A 113 6.47 2.35 2.65
C VAL A 113 5.39 3.41 2.77
N PHE A 114 5.77 4.60 3.20
CA PHE A 114 4.87 5.75 3.30
C PHE A 114 5.14 6.76 2.19
N LEU A 115 4.13 7.03 1.37
CA LEU A 115 4.16 8.09 0.37
C LEU A 115 3.70 9.40 1.02
N ASP A 116 4.65 10.19 1.50
CA ASP A 116 4.42 11.49 2.15
C ASP A 116 4.34 12.60 1.09
N ILE A 117 3.24 12.63 0.36
CA ILE A 117 2.98 13.64 -0.66
C ILE A 117 2.10 14.75 -0.07
N PRO A 118 2.55 16.01 -0.07
CA PRO A 118 1.77 17.12 0.45
C PRO A 118 0.40 17.24 -0.22
N LEU A 119 -0.63 17.49 0.59
CA LEU A 119 -2.01 17.60 0.14
C LEU A 119 -2.19 18.61 -1.01
N LYS A 120 -1.41 19.71 -1.00
CA LYS A 120 -1.40 20.70 -2.08
C LYS A 120 -1.08 20.04 -3.43
N VAL A 121 -0.03 19.22 -3.48
CA VAL A 121 0.40 18.51 -4.69
C VAL A 121 -0.65 17.49 -5.13
N LEU A 122 -1.26 16.79 -4.16
CA LEU A 122 -2.33 15.83 -4.45
C LEU A 122 -3.57 16.50 -5.03
N LYS A 123 -3.95 17.68 -4.52
CA LYS A 123 -5.05 18.49 -5.07
C LYS A 123 -4.76 18.99 -6.47
N GLU A 124 -3.52 19.40 -6.76
CA GLU A 124 -3.13 19.85 -8.09
C GLU A 124 -3.13 18.70 -9.11
N ARG A 125 -2.76 17.49 -8.68
CA ARG A 125 -2.80 16.28 -9.54
C ARG A 125 -4.19 15.74 -9.75
N ASP A 126 -4.97 15.68 -8.71
CA ASP A 126 -6.33 15.13 -8.57
C ASP A 126 -6.71 14.03 -9.59
N SER A 127 -5.85 13.06 -9.76
CA SER A 127 -5.93 12.02 -10.79
C SER A 127 -7.23 11.19 -10.76
N LYS A 128 -7.96 11.23 -9.65
CA LYS A 128 -9.24 10.52 -9.43
C LYS A 128 -10.44 11.48 -9.33
N GLY A 129 -10.26 12.79 -9.46
CA GLY A 129 -11.31 13.80 -9.28
C GLY A 129 -11.87 13.84 -7.85
N LEU A 130 -11.16 13.29 -6.87
CA LEU A 130 -11.63 13.17 -5.48
C LEU A 130 -11.68 14.54 -4.80
N TYR A 131 -10.63 15.33 -4.96
CA TYR A 131 -10.47 16.61 -4.29
C TYR A 131 -11.40 17.68 -4.90
N GLU A 132 -11.62 17.63 -6.22
CA GLU A 132 -12.60 18.47 -6.90
C GLU A 132 -14.02 18.14 -6.43
N ARG A 133 -14.40 16.88 -6.37
CA ARG A 133 -15.71 16.44 -5.86
C ARG A 133 -15.91 16.82 -4.39
N PHE A 134 -14.86 16.73 -3.56
CA PHE A 134 -14.91 17.20 -2.18
C PHE A 134 -15.17 18.71 -2.12
N SER A 135 -14.51 19.52 -2.95
CA SER A 135 -14.69 20.98 -2.99
C SER A 135 -16.11 21.38 -3.40
N ARG A 136 -16.80 20.52 -4.15
CA ARG A 136 -18.22 20.70 -4.54
C ARG A 136 -19.22 20.16 -3.52
N GLY A 137 -18.74 19.56 -2.41
CA GLY A 137 -19.60 18.92 -1.41
C GLY A 137 -20.25 17.61 -1.86
N GLU A 138 -19.73 16.98 -2.91
CA GLU A 138 -20.25 15.72 -3.48
C GLU A 138 -19.75 14.47 -2.75
N VAL A 139 -18.66 14.58 -2.00
CA VAL A 139 -18.05 13.52 -1.20
C VAL A 139 -17.60 14.06 0.14
N HIS A 140 -17.62 13.19 1.15
CA HIS A 140 -17.20 13.47 2.53
C HIS A 140 -16.22 12.40 3.01
N ASN A 141 -15.67 12.58 4.22
CA ASN A 141 -14.75 11.65 4.85
C ASN A 141 -13.48 11.41 4.00
N VAL A 142 -12.92 12.50 3.46
CA VAL A 142 -11.68 12.46 2.69
C VAL A 142 -10.48 12.64 3.62
N ALA A 143 -9.62 11.62 3.68
CA ALA A 143 -8.44 11.63 4.55
C ALA A 143 -7.53 12.82 4.26
N GLY A 144 -7.12 13.51 5.32
CA GLY A 144 -6.33 14.73 5.26
C GLY A 144 -7.15 16.01 4.98
N LEU A 145 -8.49 15.93 4.87
CA LEU A 145 -9.40 17.07 4.74
C LEU A 145 -10.38 17.12 5.90
N ASP A 146 -11.50 16.43 5.78
CA ASP A 146 -12.54 16.33 6.81
C ASP A 146 -12.49 15.00 7.59
N PHE A 147 -11.50 14.16 7.29
CA PHE A 147 -11.22 12.91 7.98
C PHE A 147 -9.75 12.90 8.45
N GLU A 148 -9.56 12.71 9.76
CA GLU A 148 -8.23 12.62 10.36
C GLU A 148 -7.49 11.38 9.89
N ALA A 149 -6.23 11.56 9.48
CA ALA A 149 -5.36 10.49 9.03
C ALA A 149 -4.17 10.36 9.99
N ASP A 150 -3.99 9.17 10.54
CA ASP A 150 -2.83 8.85 11.37
C ASP A 150 -1.69 8.38 10.45
N PHE A 151 -0.73 9.25 10.20
CA PHE A 151 0.44 8.91 9.40
C PHE A 151 1.39 7.99 10.16
N PRO A 152 2.05 7.03 9.49
CA PRO A 152 2.98 6.12 10.15
C PRO A 152 4.19 6.89 10.70
N SER A 153 4.45 6.75 12.00
CA SER A 153 5.59 7.39 12.69
C SER A 153 6.90 6.62 12.55
N HIS A 154 6.83 5.36 12.13
CA HIS A 154 7.96 4.44 12.04
C HIS A 154 7.98 3.66 10.72
N ALA A 155 7.59 4.32 9.60
CA ALA A 155 7.72 3.71 8.28
C ALA A 155 9.18 3.37 7.98
N ASP A 156 9.41 2.21 7.37
CA ASP A 156 10.77 1.77 7.02
C ASP A 156 11.35 2.57 5.86
N LEU A 157 10.48 3.11 5.00
CA LEU A 157 10.83 4.02 3.91
C LEU A 157 9.76 5.10 3.77
N VAL A 158 10.19 6.36 3.76
CA VAL A 158 9.33 7.52 3.49
C VAL A 158 9.73 8.13 2.15
N ILE A 159 8.75 8.30 1.27
CA ILE A 159 8.94 8.80 -0.09
C ILE A 159 8.15 10.12 -0.24
N GLY A 160 8.88 11.21 -0.46
CA GLY A 160 8.31 12.55 -0.71
C GLY A 160 7.99 12.83 -2.17
N VAL A 161 7.76 14.11 -2.49
CA VAL A 161 7.41 14.58 -3.85
C VAL A 161 8.54 14.36 -4.84
N GLU A 162 9.77 14.57 -4.41
CA GLU A 162 10.96 14.46 -5.23
C GLU A 162 11.51 13.02 -5.17
N ILE A 163 10.98 12.17 -6.03
CA ILE A 163 11.64 10.90 -6.32
C ILE A 163 12.67 11.20 -7.41
N GLU A 164 13.88 11.57 -7.01
CA GLU A 164 14.98 11.86 -7.95
C GLU A 164 15.26 10.68 -8.88
N ASN A 165 15.07 9.46 -8.38
CA ASN A 165 15.22 8.24 -9.18
C ASN A 165 14.24 7.15 -8.73
N ARG A 166 13.07 7.13 -9.37
CA ARG A 166 12.02 6.14 -9.06
C ARG A 166 12.49 4.69 -9.20
N GLN A 167 13.32 4.40 -10.20
CA GLN A 167 13.86 3.06 -10.38
C GLN A 167 14.80 2.64 -9.25
N ALA A 168 15.59 3.57 -8.71
CA ALA A 168 16.44 3.29 -7.56
C ALA A 168 15.60 2.99 -6.32
N THR A 169 14.53 3.74 -6.09
CA THR A 169 13.59 3.51 -4.99
C THR A 169 12.91 2.13 -5.10
N VAL A 170 12.45 1.74 -6.28
CA VAL A 170 11.87 0.40 -6.51
C VAL A 170 12.90 -0.69 -6.20
N LYS A 171 14.16 -0.52 -6.68
CA LYS A 171 15.24 -1.48 -6.40
C LYS A 171 15.57 -1.57 -4.90
N GLU A 172 15.53 -0.46 -4.18
CA GLU A 172 15.73 -0.45 -2.73
C GLU A 172 14.63 -1.25 -2.02
N ILE A 173 13.36 -1.02 -2.36
CA ILE A 173 12.23 -1.77 -1.81
C ILE A 173 12.39 -3.27 -2.09
N VAL A 174 12.72 -3.63 -3.33
CA VAL A 174 12.92 -5.03 -3.74
C VAL A 174 14.05 -5.68 -2.95
N LYS A 175 15.20 -5.01 -2.78
CA LYS A 175 16.31 -5.52 -1.96
C LYS A 175 15.87 -5.80 -0.52
N LYS A 176 15.13 -4.88 0.09
CA LYS A 176 14.60 -5.06 1.45
C LYS A 176 13.67 -6.26 1.55
N ILE A 177 12.75 -6.42 0.59
CA ILE A 177 11.85 -7.58 0.54
C ILE A 177 12.63 -8.90 0.39
N LEU A 178 13.72 -8.90 -0.37
CA LEU A 178 14.58 -10.07 -0.60
C LEU A 178 15.58 -10.33 0.54
N GLY A 179 15.66 -9.45 1.53
CA GLY A 179 16.61 -9.57 2.64
C GLY A 179 18.06 -9.31 2.24
N GLN A 180 18.28 -8.44 1.25
CA GLN A 180 19.59 -8.10 0.67
C GLN A 180 20.11 -6.74 1.13
#